data_fd5da8ffab3e9b41c1c8354326b36877
#
_entry.id   fd5da8ffab3e9b41c1c8354326b36877
#
_cell.length_a   1.000
_cell.length_b   1.000
_cell.length_c   1.000
_cell.angle_alpha   90.00
_cell.angle_beta   90.00
_cell.angle_gamma   90.00
#
_symmetry.space_group_name_H-M   'P 1'
#
loop_
_entity.id
_entity.type
_entity.pdbx_description
1 polymer ?
#
loop_
_entity_poly.entity_id
_entity_poly.type
_entity_poly.pdbx_seq_one_letter_code
_entity_poly.pdbx_strand_id
1 'polypeptide(L)'
;MQLCGVFQALGPEIFHQLVRGISIGKLKTYQVYERFKLRARLIKLNSESLRKAESRFWQRIYSGDEEFATDLSQVFLLSHLDMIVDVLNFLGIPNEQGFFDKDLKPQQYLTDGWQNRVFDQFSGKYPREILLFYINHLDWELNKTDQVFLPAA
;
A
#
# COMPACT_ATOMS: atom_id res chain seq x y z
N MET A 1 8.15 -14.02 -0.44
CA MET A 1 6.74 -13.71 -0.84
C MET A 1 6.76 -12.58 -1.84
N GLN A 2 5.97 -12.70 -2.90
CA GLN A 2 5.77 -11.63 -3.87
C GLN A 2 4.68 -10.66 -3.39
N LEU A 3 4.59 -9.51 -4.03
CA LEU A 3 3.62 -8.47 -3.65
C LEU A 3 2.17 -8.93 -3.84
N CYS A 4 1.90 -9.72 -4.90
CA CYS A 4 0.58 -10.35 -5.05
C CYS A 4 0.22 -11.19 -3.82
N GLY A 5 1.19 -11.88 -3.24
CA GLY A 5 0.98 -12.67 -2.02
C GLY A 5 0.58 -11.82 -0.82
N VAL A 6 1.13 -10.63 -0.70
CA VAL A 6 0.74 -9.69 0.36
C VAL A 6 -0.74 -9.31 0.21
N PHE A 7 -1.16 -8.93 -1.00
CA PHE A 7 -2.57 -8.60 -1.26
C PHE A 7 -3.49 -9.80 -1.03
N GLN A 8 -3.08 -10.98 -1.48
CA GLN A 8 -3.89 -12.20 -1.32
C GLN A 8 -4.09 -12.54 0.16
N ALA A 9 -3.05 -12.39 0.96
CA ALA A 9 -3.12 -12.66 2.40
C ALA A 9 -3.98 -11.63 3.14
N LEU A 10 -3.99 -10.37 2.71
CA LEU A 10 -4.89 -9.35 3.26
C LEU A 10 -6.35 -9.61 2.89
N GLY A 11 -6.59 -10.21 1.74
CA GLY A 11 -7.92 -10.64 1.32
C GLY A 11 -8.64 -9.67 0.39
N PRO A 12 -9.69 -10.15 -0.30
CA PRO A 12 -10.39 -9.34 -1.30
C PRO A 12 -11.14 -8.15 -0.71
N GLU A 13 -11.65 -8.26 0.51
CA GLU A 13 -12.40 -7.17 1.13
C GLU A 13 -11.51 -5.96 1.39
N ILE A 14 -10.35 -6.17 2.00
CA ILE A 14 -9.38 -5.10 2.22
C ILE A 14 -8.92 -4.53 0.89
N PHE A 15 -8.64 -5.40 -0.08
CA PHE A 15 -8.23 -4.98 -1.42
C PHE A 15 -9.26 -4.05 -2.08
N HIS A 16 -10.53 -4.42 -2.04
CA HIS A 16 -11.59 -3.58 -2.63
C HIS A 16 -11.67 -2.21 -1.95
N GLN A 17 -11.52 -2.17 -0.63
CA GLN A 17 -11.49 -0.90 0.11
C GLN A 17 -10.29 -0.04 -0.30
N LEU A 18 -9.12 -0.65 -0.51
CA LEU A 18 -7.93 0.06 -0.99
C LEU A 18 -8.19 0.71 -2.35
N VAL A 19 -8.81 -0.01 -3.27
CA VAL A 19 -9.13 0.52 -4.61
C VAL A 19 -10.06 1.73 -4.49
N ARG A 20 -11.06 1.67 -3.62
CA ARG A 20 -11.98 2.79 -3.39
C ARG A 20 -11.31 4.02 -2.80
N GLY A 21 -10.19 3.84 -2.11
CA GLY A 21 -9.43 4.93 -1.50
C GLY A 21 -8.42 5.62 -2.41
N ILE A 22 -8.36 5.26 -3.69
CA ILE A 22 -7.41 5.86 -4.63
C ILE A 22 -7.76 7.33 -4.89
N SER A 23 -6.77 8.20 -4.80
CA SER A 23 -6.90 9.62 -5.10
C SER A 23 -6.41 9.91 -6.51
N ILE A 24 -7.34 10.11 -7.44
CA ILE A 24 -7.02 10.43 -8.84
C ILE A 24 -6.24 11.74 -8.94
N GLY A 25 -6.60 12.75 -8.11
CA GLY A 25 -5.90 14.03 -8.10
C GLY A 25 -4.43 13.89 -7.75
N LYS A 26 -4.11 13.07 -6.74
CA LYS A 26 -2.72 12.81 -6.36
C LYS A 26 -1.96 12.04 -7.43
N LEU A 27 -2.61 11.10 -8.12
CA LEU A 27 -1.99 10.36 -9.22
C LEU A 27 -1.57 11.31 -10.35
N LYS A 28 -2.41 12.29 -10.67
CA LYS A 28 -2.08 13.31 -11.68
C LYS A 28 -0.92 14.19 -11.22
N THR A 29 -0.94 14.61 -9.96
CA THR A 29 0.12 15.45 -9.37
C THR A 29 1.49 14.76 -9.44
N TYR A 30 1.55 13.46 -9.15
CA TYR A 30 2.80 12.70 -9.14
C TYR A 30 3.11 12.03 -10.48
N GLN A 31 2.36 12.37 -11.54
CA GLN A 31 2.61 11.95 -12.92
C GLN A 31 2.57 10.42 -13.12
N VAL A 32 1.81 9.71 -12.28
CA VAL A 32 1.62 8.25 -12.43
C VAL A 32 0.28 7.90 -13.07
N TYR A 33 -0.55 8.91 -13.34
CA TYR A 33 -1.90 8.73 -13.86
C TYR A 33 -1.91 7.97 -15.18
N GLU A 34 -1.13 8.44 -16.16
CA GLU A 34 -1.14 7.83 -17.50
C GLU A 34 -0.60 6.41 -17.47
N ARG A 35 0.47 6.17 -16.72
CA ARG A 35 1.04 4.83 -16.60
C ARG A 35 0.05 3.85 -15.99
N PHE A 36 -0.61 4.25 -14.88
CA PHE A 36 -1.60 3.38 -14.24
C PHE A 36 -2.81 3.15 -15.14
N LYS A 37 -3.31 4.21 -15.79
CA LYS A 37 -4.43 4.13 -16.73
C LYS A 37 -4.15 3.11 -17.85
N LEU A 38 -2.97 3.18 -18.45
CA LEU A 38 -2.56 2.24 -19.50
C LEU A 38 -2.44 0.82 -18.95
N ARG A 39 -1.83 0.65 -17.79
CA ARG A 39 -1.66 -0.66 -17.16
C ARG A 39 -3.02 -1.27 -16.78
N ALA A 40 -3.92 -0.45 -16.27
CA ALA A 40 -5.27 -0.88 -15.90
C ALA A 40 -6.22 -1.01 -17.09
N ARG A 41 -5.82 -0.49 -18.26
CA ARG A 41 -6.63 -0.47 -19.49
C ARG A 41 -7.98 0.23 -19.30
N LEU A 42 -7.97 1.36 -18.60
CA LEU A 42 -9.15 2.19 -18.39
C LEU A 42 -9.07 3.39 -19.32
N ILE A 43 -10.16 3.61 -20.10
CA ILE A 43 -10.25 4.76 -21.01
C ILE A 43 -10.35 6.04 -20.19
N LYS A 44 -11.13 6.00 -19.10
CA LYS A 44 -11.35 7.14 -18.22
C LYS A 44 -11.17 6.70 -16.78
N LEU A 45 -10.21 7.29 -16.09
CA LEU A 45 -9.93 6.95 -14.70
C LEU A 45 -10.68 7.93 -13.80
N ASN A 46 -11.68 7.44 -13.08
CA ASN A 46 -12.44 8.15 -12.06
C ASN A 46 -12.93 7.14 -11.02
N SER A 47 -13.58 7.65 -9.96
CA SER A 47 -14.04 6.79 -8.87
C SER A 47 -15.00 5.70 -9.34
N GLU A 48 -15.89 6.02 -10.28
CA GLU A 48 -16.86 5.06 -10.80
C GLU A 48 -16.17 3.96 -11.61
N SER A 49 -15.24 4.32 -12.50
CA SER A 49 -14.50 3.33 -13.29
C SER A 49 -13.63 2.43 -12.42
N LEU A 50 -13.02 2.98 -11.37
CA LEU A 50 -12.25 2.18 -10.40
C LEU A 50 -13.14 1.19 -9.68
N ARG A 51 -14.29 1.62 -9.20
CA ARG A 51 -15.22 0.75 -8.50
C ARG A 51 -15.70 -0.41 -9.39
N LYS A 52 -16.00 -0.12 -10.65
CA LYS A 52 -16.40 -1.16 -11.62
C LYS A 52 -15.25 -2.13 -11.93
N ALA A 53 -14.03 -1.69 -11.81
CA ALA A 53 -12.85 -2.50 -12.12
C ALA A 53 -12.33 -3.32 -10.92
N GLU A 54 -12.87 -3.15 -9.72
CA GLU A 54 -12.37 -3.81 -8.50
C GLU A 54 -12.18 -5.31 -8.67
N SER A 55 -13.20 -6.01 -9.16
CA SER A 55 -13.17 -7.47 -9.31
C SER A 55 -12.13 -7.90 -10.36
N ARG A 56 -12.01 -7.15 -11.45
CA ARG A 56 -11.01 -7.41 -12.48
C ARG A 56 -9.60 -7.20 -11.94
N PHE A 57 -9.38 -6.17 -11.14
CA PHE A 57 -8.09 -5.93 -10.49
C PHE A 57 -7.75 -7.07 -9.53
N TRP A 58 -8.72 -7.52 -8.74
CA TRP A 58 -8.51 -8.65 -7.83
C TRP A 58 -8.12 -9.90 -8.59
N GLN A 59 -8.76 -10.18 -9.73
CA GLN A 59 -8.42 -11.34 -10.55
C GLN A 59 -6.96 -11.29 -11.01
N ARG A 60 -6.46 -10.12 -11.38
CA ARG A 60 -5.06 -9.96 -11.77
C ARG A 60 -4.12 -10.24 -10.59
N ILE A 61 -4.46 -9.75 -9.41
CA ILE A 61 -3.69 -10.04 -8.19
C ILE A 61 -3.73 -11.52 -7.86
N TYR A 62 -4.90 -12.12 -7.93
CA TYR A 62 -5.08 -13.55 -7.63
C TYR A 62 -4.30 -14.44 -8.61
N SER A 63 -4.20 -14.03 -9.87
CA SER A 63 -3.43 -14.75 -10.88
C SER A 63 -1.92 -14.54 -10.79
N GLY A 64 -1.45 -13.64 -9.93
CA GLY A 64 -0.03 -13.41 -9.73
C GLY A 64 0.60 -12.41 -10.68
N ASP A 65 -0.16 -11.43 -11.20
CA ASP A 65 0.35 -10.37 -12.06
C ASP A 65 1.17 -9.38 -11.23
N GLU A 66 2.47 -9.66 -11.08
CA GLU A 66 3.35 -8.89 -10.20
C GLU A 66 3.62 -7.47 -10.72
N GLU A 67 3.67 -7.27 -12.03
CA GLU A 67 3.81 -5.92 -12.59
C GLU A 67 2.62 -5.05 -12.22
N PHE A 68 1.43 -5.61 -12.33
CA PHE A 68 0.20 -4.89 -11.95
C PHE A 68 0.19 -4.62 -10.45
N ALA A 69 0.57 -5.58 -9.64
CA ALA A 69 0.64 -5.42 -8.18
C ALA A 69 1.60 -4.30 -7.79
N THR A 70 2.76 -4.21 -8.46
CA THR A 70 3.74 -3.16 -8.20
C THR A 70 3.17 -1.78 -8.55
N ASP A 71 2.56 -1.64 -9.72
CA ASP A 71 1.94 -0.36 -10.12
C ASP A 71 0.81 0.02 -9.17
N LEU A 72 -0.03 -0.93 -8.81
CA LEU A 72 -1.17 -0.68 -7.91
C LEU A 72 -0.70 -0.29 -6.51
N SER A 73 0.36 -0.92 -6.01
CA SER A 73 0.96 -0.54 -4.73
C SER A 73 1.43 0.91 -4.74
N GLN A 74 2.09 1.32 -5.81
CA GLN A 74 2.53 2.70 -5.97
C GLN A 74 1.35 3.67 -5.96
N VAL A 75 0.25 3.30 -6.62
CA VAL A 75 -0.98 4.09 -6.64
C VAL A 75 -1.54 4.24 -5.22
N PHE A 76 -1.61 3.16 -4.45
CA PHE A 76 -2.09 3.21 -3.07
C PHE A 76 -1.18 4.10 -2.20
N LEU A 77 0.12 3.92 -2.30
CA LEU A 77 1.07 4.69 -1.50
C LEU A 77 1.02 6.18 -1.82
N LEU A 78 0.99 6.55 -3.09
CA LEU A 78 0.91 7.96 -3.50
C LEU A 78 -0.40 8.61 -3.10
N SER A 79 -1.48 7.83 -2.98
CA SER A 79 -2.77 8.34 -2.51
C SER A 79 -2.78 8.67 -1.02
N HIS A 80 -1.79 8.19 -0.25
CA HIS A 80 -1.78 8.29 1.21
C HIS A 80 -0.42 8.70 1.77
N LEU A 81 0.26 9.64 1.11
CA LEU A 81 1.59 10.08 1.53
C LEU A 81 1.63 10.68 2.93
N ASP A 82 0.57 11.36 3.36
CA ASP A 82 0.51 11.92 4.71
C ASP A 82 0.65 10.84 5.78
N MET A 83 -0.05 9.72 5.58
CA MET A 83 0.06 8.57 6.48
C MET A 83 1.47 7.98 6.46
N ILE A 84 2.06 7.85 5.29
CA ILE A 84 3.42 7.29 5.15
C ILE A 84 4.42 8.14 5.93
N VAL A 85 4.35 9.47 5.78
CA VAL A 85 5.23 10.39 6.51
C VAL A 85 5.06 10.20 8.02
N ASP A 86 3.81 10.16 8.50
CA ASP A 86 3.53 9.97 9.92
C ASP A 86 4.11 8.66 10.45
N VAL A 87 3.93 7.56 9.71
CA VAL A 87 4.43 6.25 10.12
C VAL A 87 5.96 6.23 10.15
N LEU A 88 6.59 6.74 9.10
CA LEU A 88 8.06 6.76 9.04
C LEU A 88 8.66 7.63 10.15
N ASN A 89 8.06 8.79 10.42
CA ASN A 89 8.52 9.66 11.50
C ASN A 89 8.33 8.99 12.87
N PHE A 90 7.22 8.31 13.07
CA PHE A 90 6.96 7.57 14.31
C PHE A 90 8.00 6.47 14.55
N LEU A 91 8.41 5.78 13.48
CA LEU A 91 9.44 4.74 13.56
C LEU A 91 10.86 5.30 13.62
N GLY A 92 11.03 6.61 13.43
CA GLY A 92 12.35 7.25 13.41
C GLY A 92 13.11 7.06 12.11
N ILE A 93 12.46 6.62 11.05
CA ILE A 93 13.09 6.41 9.74
C ILE A 93 13.27 7.76 9.04
N PRO A 94 14.52 8.18 8.75
CA PRO A 94 14.74 9.41 7.99
C PRO A 94 14.07 9.32 6.62
N ASN A 95 13.32 10.37 6.26
CA ASN A 95 12.61 10.37 4.99
C ASN A 95 12.43 11.80 4.46
N GLU A 96 12.27 11.93 3.16
CA GLU A 96 11.87 13.18 2.51
C GLU A 96 10.48 12.98 1.93
N GLN A 97 9.46 13.54 2.59
CA GLN A 97 8.07 13.47 2.16
C GLN A 97 7.58 12.03 1.92
N GLY A 98 8.05 11.09 2.75
CA GLY A 98 7.66 9.69 2.65
C GLY A 98 8.61 8.82 1.84
N PHE A 99 9.67 9.38 1.25
CA PHE A 99 10.69 8.63 0.52
C PHE A 99 11.91 8.46 1.40
N PHE A 100 12.40 7.23 1.54
CA PHE A 100 13.54 6.90 2.39
C PHE A 100 14.57 6.08 1.62
N ASP A 101 15.82 6.08 2.15
CA ASP A 101 16.90 5.32 1.57
C ASP A 101 16.67 3.82 1.81
N LYS A 102 16.64 3.05 0.72
CA LYS A 102 16.42 1.60 0.79
C LYS A 102 17.62 0.84 1.37
N ASP A 103 18.77 1.48 1.49
CA ASP A 103 19.97 0.88 2.05
C ASP A 103 20.03 0.97 3.59
N LEU A 104 19.01 1.57 4.22
CA LEU A 104 18.94 1.64 5.66
C LEU A 104 18.90 0.24 6.29
N LYS A 105 19.34 0.13 7.53
CA LYS A 105 19.33 -1.13 8.28
C LYS A 105 18.00 -1.28 9.01
N PRO A 106 17.11 -2.20 8.56
CA PRO A 106 15.77 -2.32 9.15
C PRO A 106 15.79 -2.57 10.66
N GLN A 107 16.78 -3.29 11.15
CA GLN A 107 16.87 -3.67 12.57
C GLN A 107 16.99 -2.45 13.51
N GLN A 108 17.44 -1.31 12.98
CA GLN A 108 17.55 -0.08 13.77
C GLN A 108 16.21 0.59 14.00
N TYR A 109 15.23 0.30 13.16
CA TYR A 109 13.93 1.00 13.15
C TYR A 109 12.75 0.08 13.37
N LEU A 110 12.79 -1.13 12.83
CA LEU A 110 11.72 -2.11 12.92
C LEU A 110 12.01 -3.13 14.02
N THR A 111 11.94 -2.67 15.26
CA THR A 111 12.16 -3.50 16.44
C THR A 111 10.95 -4.36 16.74
N ASP A 112 11.09 -5.39 17.57
CA ASP A 112 10.03 -6.34 17.88
C ASP A 112 8.74 -5.61 18.28
N GLY A 113 7.62 -6.01 17.67
CA GLY A 113 6.31 -5.44 17.98
C GLY A 113 6.01 -4.11 17.30
N TRP A 114 6.86 -3.68 16.35
CA TRP A 114 6.67 -2.38 15.69
C TRP A 114 5.34 -2.30 14.94
N GLN A 115 4.87 -3.40 14.35
CA GLN A 115 3.62 -3.43 13.61
C GLN A 115 2.44 -3.06 14.51
N ASN A 116 2.39 -3.67 15.70
CA ASN A 116 1.33 -3.36 16.68
C ASN A 116 1.42 -1.92 17.16
N ARG A 117 2.62 -1.41 17.39
CA ARG A 117 2.79 -0.02 17.83
C ARG A 117 2.31 0.98 16.78
N VAL A 118 2.65 0.75 15.52
CA VAL A 118 2.18 1.59 14.42
C VAL A 118 0.65 1.51 14.30
N PHE A 119 0.11 0.31 14.33
CA PHE A 119 -1.33 0.11 14.20
C PHE A 119 -2.09 0.80 15.33
N ASP A 120 -1.64 0.61 16.58
CA ASP A 120 -2.28 1.24 17.74
C ASP A 120 -2.19 2.77 17.69
N GLN A 121 -1.04 3.29 17.23
CA GLN A 121 -0.84 4.75 17.17
C GLN A 121 -1.76 5.41 16.16
N PHE A 122 -2.00 4.78 15.00
CA PHE A 122 -2.64 5.45 13.87
C PHE A 122 -4.02 4.89 13.49
N SER A 123 -4.51 3.83 14.16
CA SER A 123 -5.80 3.21 13.82
C SER A 123 -7.00 4.16 13.94
N GLY A 124 -6.90 5.20 14.78
CA GLY A 124 -7.94 6.22 14.92
C GLY A 124 -7.78 7.41 13.99
N LYS A 125 -6.68 7.49 13.25
CA LYS A 125 -6.37 8.62 12.38
C LYS A 125 -6.52 8.30 10.90
N TYR A 126 -6.21 7.07 10.50
CA TYR A 126 -6.23 6.63 9.11
C TYR A 126 -7.11 5.40 8.94
N PRO A 127 -7.69 5.18 7.73
CA PRO A 127 -8.48 3.98 7.48
C PRO A 127 -7.68 2.71 7.72
N ARG A 128 -8.35 1.71 8.27
CA ARG A 128 -7.72 0.43 8.65
C ARG A 128 -7.05 -0.26 7.47
N GLU A 129 -7.70 -0.28 6.33
CA GLU A 129 -7.22 -1.00 5.15
C GLU A 129 -5.89 -0.46 4.63
N ILE A 130 -5.74 0.87 4.54
CA ILE A 130 -4.48 1.43 4.03
C ILE A 130 -3.36 1.35 5.08
N LEU A 131 -3.70 1.49 6.35
CA LEU A 131 -2.70 1.34 7.42
C LEU A 131 -2.16 -0.09 7.46
N LEU A 132 -3.03 -1.10 7.37
CA LEU A 132 -2.61 -2.49 7.30
C LEU A 132 -1.79 -2.78 6.06
N PHE A 133 -2.20 -2.25 4.92
CA PHE A 133 -1.43 -2.44 3.70
C PHE A 133 -0.02 -1.85 3.85
N TYR A 134 0.09 -0.63 4.36
CA TYR A 134 1.40 0.01 4.47
C TYR A 134 2.31 -0.69 5.46
N ILE A 135 1.80 -1.11 6.62
CA ILE A 135 2.59 -1.88 7.58
C ILE A 135 3.17 -3.13 6.91
N ASN A 136 2.35 -3.85 6.18
CA ASN A 136 2.78 -5.09 5.52
C ASN A 136 3.70 -4.83 4.33
N HIS A 137 3.46 -3.76 3.58
CA HIS A 137 4.33 -3.37 2.49
C HIS A 137 5.73 -3.01 3.00
N LEU A 138 5.80 -2.24 4.09
CA LEU A 138 7.08 -1.84 4.69
C LEU A 138 7.86 -3.06 5.19
N ASP A 139 7.19 -3.98 5.86
CA ASP A 139 7.78 -5.21 6.34
C ASP A 139 8.27 -6.10 5.18
N TRP A 140 7.46 -6.22 4.14
CA TRP A 140 7.83 -6.96 2.93
C TRP A 140 9.02 -6.32 2.23
N GLU A 141 9.04 -5.01 2.10
CA GLU A 141 10.10 -4.28 1.40
C GLU A 141 11.44 -4.34 2.16
N LEU A 142 11.42 -4.09 3.46
CA LEU A 142 12.63 -3.95 4.27
C LEU A 142 13.10 -5.26 4.89
N ASN A 143 12.21 -6.06 5.44
CA ASN A 143 12.55 -7.31 6.13
C ASN A 143 12.43 -8.54 5.25
N LYS A 144 11.88 -8.41 4.04
CA LYS A 144 11.63 -9.53 3.13
C LYS A 144 10.81 -10.65 3.80
N THR A 145 9.86 -10.26 4.65
CA THR A 145 9.04 -11.20 5.40
C THR A 145 8.14 -12.02 4.48
N ASP A 146 7.83 -13.25 4.89
CA ASP A 146 6.88 -14.12 4.21
C ASP A 146 5.52 -14.17 4.92
N GLN A 147 5.35 -13.37 5.97
CA GLN A 147 4.13 -13.37 6.76
C GLN A 147 3.48 -12.00 6.73
N VAL A 148 2.14 -12.00 6.73
CA VAL A 148 1.34 -10.78 6.77
C VAL A 148 0.90 -10.54 8.20
N PHE A 149 1.08 -9.31 8.67
CA PHE A 149 0.61 -8.86 9.96
C PHE A 149 -0.88 -8.54 9.88
N LEU A 150 -1.67 -9.15 10.76
CA LEU A 150 -3.07 -8.81 10.99
C LEU A 150 -3.28 -8.66 12.49
N PRO A 151 -3.77 -7.50 12.97
CA PRO A 151 -4.00 -7.32 14.39
C PRO A 151 -5.12 -8.23 14.88
N ALA A 152 -5.10 -8.58 16.16
CA ALA A 152 -6.18 -9.31 16.79
C ALA A 152 -7.49 -8.53 16.66
N ALA A 153 -8.56 -9.22 16.39
CA ALA A 153 -9.88 -8.62 16.23
C ALA A 153 -10.40 -8.02 17.55
#